data_4428e981437ff5277ec47863fb80c884
#
_entry.id   4428e981437ff5277ec47863fb80c884
#
_cell.length_a   1.000
_cell.length_b   1.000
_cell.length_c   1.000
_cell.angle_alpha   90.00
_cell.angle_beta   90.00
_cell.angle_gamma   90.00
#
_symmetry.space_group_name_H-M   'P 1'
#
loop_
_entity.id
_entity.type
_entity.pdbx_description
1 polymer ?
#
loop_
_entity_poly.entity_id
_entity_poly.type
_entity_poly.pdbx_seq_one_letter_code
_entity_poly.pdbx_strand_id
1 'polypeptide(L)'
;KEILFPEMTALIIGLLIIDKRVWNVKRWQIILLMTLGAAVGICIVRYSPLPYVVNLCAAFAFAGASLLISRATLIPLISAYVLPVLLHTESIVYPIAVFSMSVSVVLVQIILEKCGIRNRMPKPVDRKPGKEDIIRWLILFCFVGALAELSVGMDYPYLILPPLMVTFVEMV
;
A
#
# COMPACT_ATOMS: atom_id res chain seq x y z
N LYS A 1 -6.94 21.71 0.88
CA LYS A 1 -5.82 20.80 0.52
C LYS A 1 -6.45 19.63 -0.23
N GLU A 2 -6.10 19.50 -1.48
CA GLU A 2 -6.54 18.35 -2.29
C GLU A 2 -5.81 17.12 -1.77
N ILE A 3 -6.56 16.11 -1.32
CA ILE A 3 -5.99 14.84 -0.88
C ILE A 3 -5.97 13.95 -2.13
N LEU A 4 -4.78 13.68 -2.63
CA LEU A 4 -4.58 12.75 -3.75
C LEU A 4 -4.51 11.33 -3.19
N PHE A 5 -5.25 10.39 -3.80
CA PHE A 5 -5.25 8.97 -3.43
C PHE A 5 -4.69 8.11 -4.58
N PRO A 6 -3.38 8.16 -4.85
CA PRO A 6 -2.79 7.38 -5.96
C PRO A 6 -2.95 5.87 -5.77
N GLU A 7 -2.98 5.39 -4.52
CA GLU A 7 -3.22 4.00 -4.17
C GLU A 7 -4.60 3.51 -4.60
N MET A 8 -5.61 4.40 -4.60
CA MET A 8 -6.95 4.05 -5.05
C MET A 8 -7.02 3.89 -6.57
N THR A 9 -6.28 4.68 -7.33
CA THR A 9 -6.16 4.53 -8.77
C THR A 9 -5.56 3.16 -9.12
N ALA A 10 -4.47 2.78 -8.46
CA ALA A 10 -3.86 1.46 -8.63
C ALA A 10 -4.83 0.33 -8.28
N LEU A 11 -5.60 0.49 -7.19
CA LEU A 11 -6.60 -0.48 -6.75
C LEU A 11 -7.74 -0.63 -7.79
N ILE A 12 -8.23 0.48 -8.34
CA ILE A 12 -9.26 0.50 -9.38
C ILE A 12 -8.76 -0.21 -10.63
N ILE A 13 -7.58 0.12 -11.12
CA ILE A 13 -6.99 -0.49 -12.31
C ILE A 13 -6.82 -2.00 -12.09
N GLY A 14 -6.21 -2.42 -10.99
CA GLY A 14 -5.95 -3.82 -10.72
C GLY A 14 -7.20 -4.66 -10.45
N LEU A 15 -8.24 -4.07 -9.85
CA LEU A 15 -9.46 -4.79 -9.50
C LEU A 15 -10.58 -4.68 -10.54
N LEU A 16 -10.66 -3.59 -11.31
CA LEU A 16 -11.77 -3.36 -12.23
C LEU A 16 -11.38 -3.48 -13.70
N ILE A 17 -10.17 -3.08 -14.09
CA ILE A 17 -9.75 -3.01 -15.49
C ILE A 17 -8.99 -4.27 -15.91
N ILE A 18 -8.05 -4.74 -15.08
CA ILE A 18 -7.22 -5.90 -15.42
C ILE A 18 -7.99 -7.19 -15.18
N ASP A 19 -8.24 -7.96 -16.24
CA ASP A 19 -9.02 -9.22 -16.18
C ASP A 19 -8.26 -10.36 -15.48
N LYS A 20 -6.94 -10.26 -15.38
CA LYS A 20 -6.10 -11.21 -14.65
C LYS A 20 -5.97 -10.79 -13.18
N ARG A 21 -5.81 -11.77 -12.30
CA ARG A 21 -5.55 -11.49 -10.89
C ARG A 21 -4.16 -10.86 -10.75
N VAL A 22 -4.13 -9.59 -10.40
CA VAL A 22 -2.88 -8.85 -10.17
C VAL A 22 -2.31 -9.15 -8.78
N TRP A 23 -3.19 -9.25 -7.77
CA TRP A 23 -2.78 -9.45 -6.39
C TRP A 23 -3.38 -10.70 -5.76
N ASN A 24 -2.57 -11.44 -5.02
CA ASN A 24 -3.00 -12.59 -4.24
C ASN A 24 -3.60 -12.13 -2.90
N VAL A 25 -4.86 -11.71 -2.90
CA VAL A 25 -5.55 -11.12 -1.75
C VAL A 25 -7.03 -11.47 -1.76
N LYS A 26 -7.66 -11.63 -0.59
CA LYS A 26 -9.10 -11.79 -0.43
C LYS A 26 -9.77 -10.42 -0.41
N ARG A 27 -11.02 -10.30 -0.89
CA ARG A 27 -11.76 -9.03 -0.95
C ARG A 27 -11.84 -8.31 0.40
N TRP A 28 -12.18 -9.03 1.46
CA TRP A 28 -12.25 -8.46 2.80
C TRP A 28 -10.87 -8.02 3.32
N GLN A 29 -9.81 -8.72 2.93
CA GLN A 29 -8.44 -8.33 3.28
C GLN A 29 -8.05 -7.01 2.62
N ILE A 30 -8.52 -6.71 1.39
CA ILE A 30 -8.26 -5.43 0.74
C ILE A 30 -8.77 -4.29 1.61
N ILE A 31 -10.05 -4.36 2.01
CA ILE A 31 -10.67 -3.31 2.82
C ILE A 31 -9.94 -3.17 4.16
N LEU A 32 -9.71 -4.29 4.85
CA LEU A 32 -9.09 -4.29 6.17
C LEU A 32 -7.65 -3.78 6.11
N LEU A 33 -6.83 -4.29 5.20
CA LEU A 33 -5.42 -3.93 5.09
C LEU A 33 -5.25 -2.47 4.67
N MET A 34 -6.01 -1.99 3.67
CA MET A 34 -5.93 -0.60 3.22
C MET A 34 -6.31 0.38 4.34
N THR A 35 -7.41 0.08 5.07
CA THR A 35 -7.85 0.92 6.18
C THR A 35 -6.86 0.91 7.34
N LEU A 36 -6.32 -0.27 7.66
CA LEU A 36 -5.31 -0.43 8.72
C LEU A 36 -4.03 0.31 8.34
N GLY A 37 -3.60 0.21 7.07
CA GLY A 37 -2.45 0.94 6.55
C GLY A 37 -2.60 2.44 6.72
N ALA A 38 -3.73 2.98 6.29
CA ALA A 38 -4.04 4.41 6.42
C ALA A 38 -4.09 4.86 7.89
N ALA A 39 -4.68 4.05 8.77
CA ALA A 39 -4.79 4.36 10.19
C ALA A 39 -3.40 4.37 10.87
N VAL A 40 -2.58 3.34 10.62
CA VAL A 40 -1.22 3.26 11.19
C VAL A 40 -0.33 4.37 10.65
N GLY A 41 -0.41 4.69 9.35
CA GLY A 41 0.34 5.79 8.75
C GLY A 41 0.04 7.13 9.46
N ILE A 42 -1.24 7.43 9.73
CA ILE A 42 -1.62 8.62 10.51
C ILE A 42 -1.16 8.54 11.95
N CYS A 43 -1.25 7.38 12.59
CA CYS A 43 -0.76 7.22 13.97
C CYS A 43 0.74 7.51 14.06
N ILE A 44 1.54 7.08 13.07
CA ILE A 44 2.96 7.39 13.01
C ILE A 44 3.16 8.91 12.94
N VAL A 45 2.46 9.60 12.03
CA VAL A 45 2.61 11.06 11.87
C VAL A 45 2.21 11.81 13.14
N ARG A 46 1.12 11.38 13.79
CA ARG A 46 0.52 12.12 14.91
C ARG A 46 1.24 11.90 16.26
N TYR A 47 1.75 10.69 16.46
CA TYR A 47 2.27 10.29 17.78
C TYR A 47 3.77 10.03 17.82
N SER A 48 4.44 9.87 16.68
CA SER A 48 5.86 9.60 16.66
C SER A 48 6.69 10.89 16.70
N PRO A 49 7.54 11.09 17.72
CA PRO A 49 8.44 12.25 17.81
C PRO A 49 9.73 12.03 17.00
N LEU A 50 9.82 10.97 16.21
CA LEU A 50 11.02 10.58 15.49
C LEU A 50 11.26 11.42 14.23
N PRO A 51 12.49 11.50 13.74
CA PRO A 51 12.81 12.17 12.49
C PRO A 51 12.02 11.58 11.31
N TYR A 52 11.77 12.39 10.29
CA TYR A 52 11.00 12.04 9.08
C TYR A 52 11.45 10.72 8.45
N VAL A 53 12.76 10.52 8.25
CA VAL A 53 13.30 9.30 7.65
C VAL A 53 12.97 8.06 8.47
N VAL A 54 13.09 8.14 9.79
CA VAL A 54 12.77 7.02 10.69
C VAL A 54 11.28 6.68 10.64
N ASN A 55 10.41 7.69 10.60
CA ASN A 55 8.96 7.50 10.45
C ASN A 55 8.62 6.85 9.11
N LEU A 56 9.29 7.26 8.03
CA LEU A 56 9.12 6.67 6.71
C LEU A 56 9.54 5.20 6.69
N CYS A 57 10.71 4.89 7.24
CA CYS A 57 11.20 3.52 7.39
C CYS A 57 10.27 2.67 8.25
N ALA A 58 9.75 3.22 9.34
CA ALA A 58 8.78 2.53 10.20
C ALA A 58 7.48 2.23 9.45
N ALA A 59 6.91 3.20 8.72
CA ALA A 59 5.72 3.00 7.91
C ALA A 59 5.93 1.89 6.87
N PHE A 60 7.08 1.89 6.20
CA PHE A 60 7.44 0.88 5.22
C PHE A 60 7.62 -0.52 5.87
N ALA A 61 8.26 -0.60 7.03
CA ALA A 61 8.42 -1.84 7.78
C ALA A 61 7.07 -2.43 8.21
N PHE A 62 6.14 -1.59 8.71
CA PHE A 62 4.79 -2.02 9.05
C PHE A 62 4.00 -2.49 7.83
N ALA A 63 4.16 -1.83 6.68
CA ALA A 63 3.54 -2.27 5.43
C ALA A 63 4.04 -3.67 5.03
N GLY A 64 5.37 -3.89 5.03
CA GLY A 64 5.98 -5.17 4.73
C GLY A 64 5.54 -6.28 5.70
N ALA A 65 5.55 -6.00 6.99
CA ALA A 65 5.07 -6.93 8.01
C ALA A 65 3.61 -7.32 7.78
N SER A 66 2.75 -6.34 7.45
CA SER A 66 1.34 -6.58 7.16
C SER A 66 1.13 -7.48 5.95
N LEU A 67 1.93 -7.29 4.88
CA LEU A 67 1.88 -8.15 3.68
C LEU A 67 2.36 -9.57 3.98
N LEU A 68 3.46 -9.73 4.71
CA LEU A 68 4.00 -11.04 5.09
C LEU A 68 3.04 -11.81 5.99
N ILE A 69 2.47 -11.16 7.02
CA ILE A 69 1.54 -11.78 7.96
C ILE A 69 0.22 -12.16 7.26
N SER A 70 -0.32 -11.27 6.42
CA SER A 70 -1.57 -11.52 5.70
C SER A 70 -1.40 -12.47 4.52
N ARG A 71 -0.17 -12.79 4.12
CA ARG A 71 0.19 -13.58 2.93
C ARG A 71 -0.43 -13.01 1.65
N ALA A 72 -0.62 -11.70 1.64
CA ALA A 72 -1.22 -10.97 0.54
C ALA A 72 -0.12 -10.24 -0.25
N THR A 73 -0.33 -10.12 -1.56
CA THR A 73 0.53 -9.29 -2.42
C THR A 73 -0.25 -8.05 -2.86
N LEU A 74 -0.55 -7.16 -1.92
CA LEU A 74 -1.34 -5.95 -2.18
C LEU A 74 -0.42 -4.73 -2.18
N ILE A 75 0.14 -4.40 -3.35
CA ILE A 75 1.09 -3.28 -3.50
C ILE A 75 0.54 -1.93 -3.05
N PRO A 76 -0.71 -1.54 -3.38
CA PRO A 76 -1.28 -0.27 -2.93
C PRO A 76 -1.28 -0.08 -1.41
N LEU A 77 -1.16 -1.18 -0.65
CA LEU A 77 -1.07 -1.12 0.81
C LEU A 77 0.12 -0.30 1.30
N ILE A 78 1.25 -0.40 0.60
CA ILE A 78 2.47 0.29 1.01
C ILE A 78 2.28 1.80 0.89
N SER A 79 1.63 2.26 -0.19
CA SER A 79 1.26 3.67 -0.33
C SER A 79 0.34 4.13 0.79
N ALA A 80 -0.62 3.30 1.22
CA ALA A 80 -1.54 3.65 2.30
C ALA A 80 -0.83 3.89 3.64
N TYR A 81 0.28 3.17 3.92
CA TYR A 81 1.12 3.39 5.09
C TYR A 81 2.03 4.61 4.95
N VAL A 82 2.67 4.76 3.79
CA VAL A 82 3.75 5.72 3.55
C VAL A 82 3.23 7.11 3.22
N LEU A 83 2.12 7.22 2.50
CA LEU A 83 1.60 8.49 2.00
C LEU A 83 1.24 9.49 3.11
N PRO A 84 0.59 9.10 4.23
CA PRO A 84 0.37 10.00 5.35
C PRO A 84 1.66 10.61 5.89
N VAL A 85 2.73 9.81 5.97
CA VAL A 85 4.04 10.25 6.46
C VAL A 85 4.68 11.23 5.48
N LEU A 86 4.65 10.93 4.17
CA LEU A 86 5.17 11.80 3.12
C LEU A 86 4.48 13.16 3.06
N LEU A 87 3.14 13.15 3.21
CA LEU A 87 2.33 14.36 3.13
C LEU A 87 2.12 15.06 4.48
N HIS A 88 2.69 14.53 5.56
CA HIS A 88 2.49 15.03 6.94
C HIS A 88 0.99 15.22 7.25
N THR A 89 0.17 14.22 6.86
CA THR A 89 -1.27 14.28 7.01
C THR A 89 -1.68 13.71 8.37
N GLU A 90 -2.28 14.52 9.22
CA GLU A 90 -2.76 14.12 10.56
C GLU A 90 -4.28 13.89 10.60
N SER A 91 -4.96 14.08 9.47
CA SER A 91 -6.43 14.09 9.42
C SER A 91 -7.00 12.67 9.47
N ILE A 92 -7.88 12.42 10.44
CA ILE A 92 -8.67 11.18 10.58
C ILE A 92 -9.58 10.95 9.35
N VAL A 93 -9.85 11.97 8.56
CA VAL A 93 -10.63 11.86 7.33
C VAL A 93 -9.95 10.92 6.32
N TYR A 94 -8.61 10.84 6.32
CA TYR A 94 -7.85 9.99 5.40
C TYR A 94 -8.21 8.50 5.53
N PRO A 95 -8.10 7.82 6.69
CA PRO A 95 -8.49 6.40 6.80
C PRO A 95 -9.98 6.16 6.57
N ILE A 96 -10.86 7.12 6.90
CA ILE A 96 -12.29 7.02 6.60
C ILE A 96 -12.52 7.04 5.09
N ALA A 97 -11.84 7.93 4.37
CA ALA A 97 -11.93 8.00 2.91
C ALA A 97 -11.36 6.74 2.25
N VAL A 98 -10.20 6.24 2.72
CA VAL A 98 -9.59 4.99 2.23
C VAL A 98 -10.53 3.79 2.46
N PHE A 99 -11.16 3.70 3.62
CA PHE A 99 -12.17 2.68 3.92
C PHE A 99 -13.36 2.76 2.94
N SER A 100 -13.96 3.95 2.82
CA SER A 100 -15.13 4.16 1.96
C SER A 100 -14.82 3.84 0.50
N MET A 101 -13.68 4.29 -0.01
CA MET A 101 -13.24 4.02 -1.38
C MET A 101 -12.94 2.54 -1.60
N SER A 102 -12.25 1.87 -0.65
CA SER A 102 -11.94 0.44 -0.76
C SER A 102 -13.23 -0.41 -0.78
N VAL A 103 -14.20 -0.07 0.06
CA VAL A 103 -15.53 -0.72 0.05
C VAL A 103 -16.21 -0.50 -1.30
N SER A 104 -16.22 0.74 -1.80
CA SER A 104 -16.86 1.07 -3.09
C SER A 104 -16.24 0.30 -4.24
N VAL A 105 -14.92 0.23 -4.33
CA VAL A 105 -14.21 -0.52 -5.38
C VAL A 105 -14.53 -2.01 -5.33
N VAL A 106 -14.52 -2.61 -4.14
CA VAL A 106 -14.87 -4.03 -3.97
C VAL A 106 -16.34 -4.29 -4.32
N LEU A 107 -17.27 -3.40 -3.97
CA LEU A 107 -18.66 -3.51 -4.34
C LEU A 107 -18.86 -3.44 -5.85
N VAL A 108 -18.24 -2.47 -6.52
CA VAL A 108 -18.27 -2.35 -7.99
C VAL A 108 -17.72 -3.61 -8.64
N GLN A 109 -16.61 -4.16 -8.14
CA GLN A 109 -16.07 -5.42 -8.63
C GLN A 109 -17.09 -6.56 -8.54
N ILE A 110 -17.79 -6.71 -7.40
CA ILE A 110 -18.81 -7.75 -7.19
C ILE A 110 -19.98 -7.55 -8.18
N ILE A 111 -20.41 -6.33 -8.40
CA ILE A 111 -21.49 -6.00 -9.34
C ILE A 111 -21.08 -6.38 -10.76
N LEU A 112 -19.90 -5.99 -11.22
CA LEU A 112 -19.39 -6.31 -12.56
C LEU A 112 -19.29 -7.83 -12.80
N GLU A 113 -18.87 -8.59 -11.78
CA GLU A 113 -18.83 -10.06 -11.85
C GLU A 113 -20.22 -10.68 -11.90
N LYS A 114 -21.20 -10.12 -11.16
CA LYS A 114 -22.61 -10.61 -11.20
C LYS A 114 -23.30 -10.28 -12.52
N CYS A 115 -23.02 -9.12 -13.11
CA CYS A 115 -23.54 -8.72 -14.38
C CYS A 115 -22.91 -9.47 -15.59
N GLY A 116 -21.92 -10.33 -15.35
CA GLY A 116 -21.23 -11.08 -16.40
C GLY A 116 -20.29 -10.23 -17.27
N ILE A 117 -20.08 -8.96 -16.90
CA ILE A 117 -19.17 -8.04 -17.62
C ILE A 117 -17.71 -8.43 -17.34
N ARG A 118 -17.45 -9.05 -16.19
CA ARG A 118 -16.11 -9.49 -15.78
C ARG A 118 -16.11 -10.95 -15.34
N ASN A 119 -15.02 -11.65 -15.67
CA ASN A 119 -14.80 -13.01 -15.19
C ASN A 119 -14.61 -13.04 -13.67
N ARG A 120 -15.16 -14.08 -13.02
CA ARG A 120 -14.95 -14.29 -11.58
C ARG A 120 -13.46 -14.47 -11.29
N MET A 121 -12.95 -13.68 -10.35
CA MET A 121 -11.57 -13.83 -9.92
C MET A 121 -11.31 -15.22 -9.32
N PRO A 122 -10.24 -15.91 -9.72
CA PRO A 122 -9.83 -17.17 -9.10
C PRO A 122 -9.58 -16.98 -7.59
N LYS A 123 -9.72 -18.03 -6.81
CA LYS A 123 -9.46 -17.98 -5.35
C LYS A 123 -7.99 -17.66 -5.09
N PRO A 124 -7.65 -16.89 -4.03
CA PRO A 124 -6.28 -16.65 -3.64
C PRO A 124 -5.55 -17.95 -3.31
N VAL A 125 -4.31 -18.06 -3.75
CA VAL A 125 -3.43 -19.17 -3.41
C VAL A 125 -2.83 -18.89 -2.04
N ASP A 126 -2.95 -19.82 -1.10
CA ASP A 126 -2.35 -19.69 0.23
C ASP A 126 -0.85 -20.06 0.15
N ARG A 127 -0.04 -19.07 -0.24
CA ARG A 127 1.41 -19.22 -0.31
C ARG A 127 2.03 -18.71 0.99
N LYS A 128 2.75 -19.57 1.69
CA LYS A 128 3.55 -19.15 2.85
C LYS A 128 4.76 -18.36 2.36
N PRO A 129 5.09 -17.22 2.98
CA PRO A 129 6.29 -16.48 2.64
C PRO A 129 7.53 -17.35 2.87
N GLY A 130 8.40 -17.41 1.89
CA GLY A 130 9.68 -18.12 1.96
C GLY A 130 10.77 -17.26 2.58
N LYS A 131 11.92 -17.87 2.88
CA LYS A 131 13.11 -17.13 3.32
C LYS A 131 13.56 -16.10 2.27
N GLU A 132 13.38 -16.42 1.00
CA GLU A 132 13.70 -15.51 -0.12
C GLU A 132 12.84 -14.24 -0.10
N ASP A 133 11.55 -14.36 0.22
CA ASP A 133 10.65 -13.21 0.30
C ASP A 133 11.07 -12.26 1.43
N ILE A 134 11.52 -12.81 2.57
CA ILE A 134 12.05 -12.02 3.69
C ILE A 134 13.35 -11.31 3.29
N ILE A 135 14.25 -12.00 2.60
CA ILE A 135 15.52 -11.41 2.14
C ILE A 135 15.25 -10.26 1.15
N ARG A 136 14.35 -10.47 0.19
CA ARG A 136 13.94 -9.42 -0.76
C ARG A 136 13.37 -8.20 -0.03
N TRP A 137 12.53 -8.42 0.98
CA TRP A 137 11.99 -7.34 1.82
C TRP A 137 13.08 -6.59 2.59
N LEU A 138 14.08 -7.28 3.14
CA LEU A 138 15.20 -6.65 3.83
C LEU A 138 16.05 -5.80 2.87
N ILE A 139 16.34 -6.32 1.68
CA ILE A 139 17.07 -5.57 0.63
C ILE A 139 16.30 -4.31 0.26
N LEU A 140 14.99 -4.44 0.00
CA LEU A 140 14.14 -3.33 -0.35
C LEU A 140 14.05 -2.30 0.78
N PHE A 141 13.96 -2.75 2.03
CA PHE A 141 13.95 -1.88 3.20
C PHE A 141 15.23 -1.05 3.32
N CYS A 142 16.40 -1.68 3.15
CA CYS A 142 17.68 -0.98 3.14
C CYS A 142 17.77 0.03 1.99
N PHE A 143 17.28 -0.33 0.81
CA PHE A 143 17.25 0.54 -0.36
C PHE A 143 16.35 1.76 -0.15
N VAL A 144 15.15 1.56 0.38
CA VAL A 144 14.22 2.66 0.72
C VAL A 144 14.79 3.58 1.78
N GLY A 145 15.45 3.02 2.81
CA GLY A 145 16.12 3.81 3.84
C GLY A 145 17.24 4.68 3.26
N ALA A 146 18.08 4.11 2.41
CA ALA A 146 19.16 4.84 1.74
C ALA A 146 18.62 5.97 0.83
N LEU A 147 17.55 5.71 0.08
CA LEU A 147 16.89 6.73 -0.75
C LEU A 147 16.24 7.82 0.09
N ALA A 148 15.67 7.48 1.24
CA ALA A 148 15.08 8.46 2.13
C ALA A 148 16.13 9.42 2.71
N GLU A 149 17.26 8.89 3.16
CA GLU A 149 18.39 9.70 3.63
C GLU A 149 18.94 10.60 2.51
N LEU A 150 19.12 10.05 1.31
CA LEU A 150 19.60 10.81 0.16
C LEU A 150 18.63 11.96 -0.19
N SER A 151 17.34 11.67 -0.19
CA SER A 151 16.27 12.63 -0.52
C SER A 151 16.23 13.80 0.46
N VAL A 152 16.40 13.51 1.75
CA VAL A 152 16.49 14.56 2.79
C VAL A 152 17.79 15.37 2.65
N GLY A 153 18.91 14.70 2.38
CA GLY A 153 20.20 15.37 2.17
C GLY A 153 20.23 16.29 0.94
N MET A 154 19.37 16.04 -0.05
CA MET A 154 19.20 16.87 -1.25
C MET A 154 18.10 17.93 -1.13
N ASP A 155 17.43 18.06 0.01
CA ASP A 155 16.29 18.97 0.23
C ASP A 155 15.06 18.69 -0.67
N TYR A 156 14.95 17.46 -1.23
CA TYR A 156 13.84 17.02 -2.07
C TYR A 156 13.13 15.80 -1.49
N PRO A 157 12.34 15.92 -0.41
CA PRO A 157 11.74 14.79 0.30
C PRO A 157 10.78 13.95 -0.57
N TYR A 158 10.25 14.53 -1.65
CA TYR A 158 9.32 13.82 -2.57
C TYR A 158 10.04 13.02 -3.68
N LEU A 159 11.36 13.12 -3.79
CA LEU A 159 12.13 12.38 -4.80
C LEU A 159 12.09 10.86 -4.61
N ILE A 160 11.71 10.42 -3.42
CA ILE A 160 11.57 9.00 -3.07
C ILE A 160 10.34 8.32 -3.71
N LEU A 161 9.31 9.09 -4.08
CA LEU A 161 8.05 8.55 -4.59
C LEU A 161 8.20 7.78 -5.91
N PRO A 162 8.85 8.31 -6.97
CA PRO A 162 8.97 7.59 -8.24
C PRO A 162 9.76 6.27 -8.12
N PRO A 163 10.94 6.21 -7.46
CA PRO A 163 11.67 4.96 -7.29
C PRO A 163 10.90 3.91 -6.49
N LEU A 164 10.16 4.32 -5.44
CA LEU A 164 9.29 3.43 -4.70
C LEU A 164 8.21 2.81 -5.60
N MET A 165 7.58 3.59 -6.44
CA MET A 165 6.55 3.11 -7.38
C MET A 165 7.12 2.11 -8.38
N VAL A 166 8.31 2.37 -8.95
CA VAL A 166 8.94 1.48 -9.93
C VAL A 166 9.37 0.16 -9.30
N THR A 167 10.03 0.19 -8.13
CA THR A 167 10.46 -1.04 -7.45
C THR A 167 9.30 -1.95 -7.07
N PHE A 168 8.11 -1.40 -6.84
CA PHE A 168 6.93 -2.21 -6.55
C PHE A 168 6.34 -2.89 -7.78
N VAL A 169 6.44 -2.28 -8.96
CA VAL A 169 5.95 -2.86 -10.21
C VAL A 169 6.80 -4.07 -10.62
N GLU A 170 8.10 -4.06 -10.34
CA GLU A 170 9.01 -5.15 -10.69
C GLU A 170 8.95 -6.35 -9.72
N MET A 171 8.36 -6.19 -8.53
CA MET A 171 8.22 -7.28 -7.55
C MET A 171 6.98 -8.16 -7.74
N VAL A 172 6.10 -7.87 -8.71
CA VAL A 172 4.87 -8.59 -9.05
C VAL A 172 5.11 -9.54 -10.21
#